data_9e7a01fefa9e1c02dc02466bb8fa6b1a
#
_entry.id   9e7a01fefa9e1c02dc02466bb8fa6b1a
#
_cell.length_a   1.000
_cell.length_b   1.000
_cell.length_c   1.000
_cell.angle_alpha   90.00
_cell.angle_beta   90.00
_cell.angle_gamma   90.00
#
_symmetry.space_group_name_H-M   'P 1'
#
loop_
_entity.id
_entity.type
_entity.pdbx_description
1 polymer ?
#
loop_
_entity_poly.entity_id
_entity_poly.type
_entity_poly.pdbx_seq_one_letter_code
_entity_poly.pdbx_strand_id
1 'polypeptide(L)'
;MSTELERIEEQLRRAFERDAWHGPSVLETLQGITAEQAQAHPIAGAHSVWEVVLHLSATYRLVLRRLRGDSATLSTAEDWPPVPPATEASWEEAVGALRRVNAELRDAVRAFPAGRLDEPLVPDPPYTAYTQFIGITQHDLYHAGQISLLKRALG
;
A
#
# COMPACT_ATOMS: atom_id res chain seq x y z
N MET A 1 -3.60 -15.60 -23.55
CA MET A 1 -2.58 -14.56 -23.33
C MET A 1 -3.17 -13.57 -22.33
N SER A 2 -2.47 -13.22 -21.26
CA SER A 2 -2.97 -12.27 -20.27
C SER A 2 -3.05 -10.86 -20.85
N THR A 3 -4.11 -10.12 -20.48
CA THR A 3 -4.27 -8.71 -20.80
C THR A 3 -3.26 -7.85 -20.05
N GLU A 4 -3.08 -6.60 -20.45
CA GLU A 4 -2.22 -5.68 -19.73
C GLU A 4 -2.70 -5.41 -18.30
N LEU A 5 -4.01 -5.25 -18.10
CA LEU A 5 -4.59 -5.08 -16.77
C LEU A 5 -4.35 -6.30 -15.87
N GLU A 6 -4.48 -7.51 -16.40
CA GLU A 6 -4.14 -8.73 -15.63
C GLU A 6 -2.67 -8.78 -15.25
N ARG A 7 -1.76 -8.34 -16.11
CA ARG A 7 -0.33 -8.25 -15.79
C ARG A 7 -0.02 -7.18 -14.75
N ILE A 8 -0.68 -6.03 -14.84
CA ILE A 8 -0.55 -4.96 -13.83
C ILE A 8 -1.08 -5.47 -12.48
N GLU A 9 -2.26 -6.05 -12.45
CA GLU A 9 -2.85 -6.60 -11.22
C GLU A 9 -1.98 -7.71 -10.62
N GLU A 10 -1.40 -8.58 -11.43
CA GLU A 10 -0.47 -9.60 -10.96
C GLU A 10 0.75 -8.99 -10.26
N GLN A 11 1.31 -7.89 -10.78
CA GLN A 11 2.43 -7.19 -10.12
C GLN A 11 2.01 -6.54 -8.80
N LEU A 12 0.82 -5.94 -8.75
CA LEU A 12 0.24 -5.45 -7.49
C LEU A 12 0.09 -6.57 -6.46
N ARG A 13 -0.46 -7.71 -6.87
CA ARG A 13 -0.62 -8.89 -6.02
C ARG A 13 0.73 -9.40 -5.50
N ARG A 14 1.73 -9.53 -6.37
CA ARG A 14 3.07 -10.00 -6.00
C ARG A 14 3.76 -9.07 -5.00
N ALA A 15 3.69 -7.77 -5.24
CA ALA A 15 4.29 -6.78 -4.34
C ALA A 15 3.64 -6.80 -2.95
N PHE A 16 2.34 -7.08 -2.89
CA PHE A 16 1.57 -7.05 -1.66
C PHE A 16 1.52 -8.40 -0.93
N GLU A 17 1.12 -9.48 -1.61
CA GLU A 17 0.83 -10.76 -0.96
C GLU A 17 2.06 -11.66 -0.81
N ARG A 18 2.70 -12.00 -1.94
CA ARG A 18 3.84 -12.93 -2.02
C ARG A 18 4.36 -13.07 -3.45
N ASP A 19 5.50 -13.71 -3.58
CA ASP A 19 6.14 -14.04 -4.85
C ASP A 19 6.66 -12.80 -5.61
N ALA A 20 6.99 -11.73 -4.91
CA ALA A 20 7.68 -10.59 -5.52
C ALA A 20 9.09 -11.01 -5.95
N TRP A 21 9.49 -10.60 -7.16
CA TRP A 21 10.77 -11.04 -7.73
C TRP A 21 12.00 -10.62 -6.89
N HIS A 22 11.91 -9.48 -6.22
CA HIS A 22 13.04 -8.91 -5.47
C HIS A 22 13.25 -9.53 -4.06
N GLY A 23 12.23 -10.16 -3.49
CA GLY A 23 12.25 -10.65 -2.10
C GLY A 23 10.89 -10.56 -1.42
N PRO A 24 10.83 -10.38 -0.09
CA PRO A 24 9.56 -10.40 0.65
C PRO A 24 8.60 -9.29 0.22
N SER A 25 7.34 -9.67 0.02
CA SER A 25 6.23 -8.75 -0.20
C SER A 25 5.82 -8.03 1.09
N VAL A 26 4.90 -7.07 0.99
CA VAL A 26 4.37 -6.35 2.16
C VAL A 26 3.86 -7.31 3.23
N LEU A 27 2.96 -8.24 2.89
CA LEU A 27 2.39 -9.17 3.87
C LEU A 27 3.42 -10.14 4.45
N GLU A 28 4.39 -10.57 3.66
CA GLU A 28 5.47 -11.42 4.14
C GLU A 28 6.35 -10.69 5.17
N THR A 29 6.61 -9.40 4.97
CA THR A 29 7.37 -8.59 5.94
C THR A 29 6.61 -8.39 7.25
N LEU A 30 5.27 -8.32 7.21
CA LEU A 30 4.42 -8.13 8.40
C LEU A 30 4.23 -9.39 9.24
N GLN A 31 4.58 -10.58 8.72
CA GLN A 31 4.38 -11.83 9.44
C GLN A 31 5.13 -11.85 10.77
N GLY A 32 4.39 -12.21 11.83
CA GLY A 32 4.95 -12.38 13.19
C GLY A 32 5.26 -11.08 13.94
N ILE A 33 4.90 -9.91 13.40
CA ILE A 33 5.05 -8.63 14.11
C ILE A 33 3.88 -8.47 15.10
N THR A 34 4.21 -8.26 16.39
CA THR A 34 3.24 -7.96 17.44
C THR A 34 2.85 -6.48 17.44
N ALA A 35 1.75 -6.13 18.12
CA ALA A 35 1.36 -4.73 18.30
C ALA A 35 2.45 -3.88 18.96
N GLU A 36 3.12 -4.42 19.98
CA GLU A 36 4.25 -3.76 20.66
C GLU A 36 5.40 -3.47 19.67
N GLN A 37 5.77 -4.46 18.87
CA GLN A 37 6.80 -4.29 17.85
C GLN A 37 6.38 -3.30 16.76
N ALA A 38 5.12 -3.36 16.33
CA ALA A 38 4.60 -2.51 15.26
C ALA A 38 4.59 -1.02 15.64
N GLN A 39 4.31 -0.66 16.89
CA GLN A 39 4.32 0.72 17.37
C GLN A 39 5.72 1.26 17.67
N ALA A 40 6.71 0.40 17.85
CA ALA A 40 8.05 0.79 18.27
C ALA A 40 8.79 1.59 17.17
N HIS A 41 9.66 2.48 17.59
CA HIS A 41 10.56 3.28 16.73
C HIS A 41 12.01 2.85 16.94
N PRO A 42 12.44 1.70 16.40
CA PRO A 42 13.78 1.17 16.63
C PRO A 42 14.88 1.97 15.93
N ILE A 43 14.51 2.78 14.94
CA ILE A 43 15.41 3.64 14.18
C ILE A 43 14.99 5.09 14.39
N ALA A 44 15.91 5.89 14.93
CA ALA A 44 15.64 7.31 15.20
C ALA A 44 15.27 8.06 13.90
N GLY A 45 14.16 8.81 13.95
CA GLY A 45 13.67 9.59 12.82
C GLY A 45 12.93 8.80 11.74
N ALA A 46 12.84 7.47 11.86
CA ALA A 46 12.04 6.64 10.97
C ALA A 46 10.62 6.43 11.52
N HIS A 47 9.68 6.18 10.61
CA HIS A 47 8.34 5.75 10.97
C HIS A 47 8.35 4.34 11.58
N SER A 48 7.36 4.05 12.42
CA SER A 48 7.11 2.69 12.92
C SER A 48 6.49 1.81 11.83
N VAL A 49 6.51 0.49 12.03
CA VAL A 49 5.81 -0.44 11.13
C VAL A 49 4.31 -0.13 11.07
N TRP A 50 3.70 0.23 12.20
CA TRP A 50 2.26 0.56 12.22
C TRP A 50 1.94 1.82 11.41
N GLU A 51 2.75 2.86 11.53
CA GLU A 51 2.62 4.07 10.71
C GLU A 51 2.72 3.75 9.21
N VAL A 52 3.66 2.89 8.83
CA VAL A 52 3.79 2.45 7.42
C VAL A 52 2.54 1.69 6.95
N VAL A 53 1.96 0.81 7.77
CA VAL A 53 0.72 0.10 7.44
C VAL A 53 -0.45 1.06 7.21
N LEU A 54 -0.59 2.07 8.06
CA LEU A 54 -1.64 3.09 7.90
C LEU A 54 -1.41 3.96 6.65
N HIS A 55 -0.16 4.32 6.38
CA HIS A 55 0.22 5.07 5.18
C HIS A 55 -0.05 4.29 3.88
N LEU A 56 0.30 3.01 3.82
CA LEU A 56 -0.04 2.14 2.69
C LEU A 56 -1.56 2.10 2.44
N SER A 57 -2.36 1.96 3.51
CA SER A 57 -3.82 1.99 3.41
C SER A 57 -4.34 3.33 2.90
N ALA A 58 -3.75 4.45 3.34
CA ALA A 58 -4.12 5.79 2.88
C ALA A 58 -3.83 5.96 1.38
N THR A 59 -2.68 5.48 0.91
CA THR A 59 -2.30 5.52 -0.51
C THR A 59 -3.28 4.73 -1.38
N TYR A 60 -3.68 3.52 -0.97
CA TYR A 60 -4.66 2.73 -1.73
C TYR A 60 -6.02 3.43 -1.81
N ARG A 61 -6.49 3.99 -0.70
CA ARG A 61 -7.74 4.78 -0.67
C ARG A 61 -7.66 6.02 -1.56
N LEU A 62 -6.50 6.69 -1.61
CA LEU A 62 -6.30 7.83 -2.50
C LEU A 62 -6.48 7.44 -3.98
N VAL A 63 -5.87 6.33 -4.41
CA VAL A 63 -6.02 5.88 -5.80
C VAL A 63 -7.44 5.43 -6.10
N LEU A 64 -8.12 4.76 -5.16
CA LEU A 64 -9.54 4.43 -5.28
C LEU A 64 -10.42 5.69 -5.43
N ARG A 65 -10.13 6.77 -4.69
CA ARG A 65 -10.80 8.08 -4.85
C ARG A 65 -10.57 8.66 -6.24
N ARG A 66 -9.34 8.62 -6.72
CA ARG A 66 -9.00 9.11 -8.07
C ARG A 66 -9.69 8.31 -9.18
N LEU A 67 -9.86 7.01 -9.01
CA LEU A 67 -10.65 6.17 -9.92
C LEU A 67 -12.13 6.58 -10.00
N ARG A 68 -12.63 7.25 -8.96
CA ARG A 68 -13.99 7.83 -8.90
C ARG A 68 -14.03 9.31 -9.35
N GLY A 69 -12.91 9.86 -9.82
CA GLY A 69 -12.82 11.25 -10.30
C GLY A 69 -12.53 12.30 -9.21
N ASP A 70 -12.19 11.87 -7.98
CA ASP A 70 -11.83 12.78 -6.89
C ASP A 70 -10.36 13.22 -7.02
N SER A 71 -10.13 14.51 -7.31
CA SER A 71 -8.80 15.13 -7.45
C SER A 71 -8.16 15.50 -6.10
N ALA A 72 -8.76 15.19 -4.96
CA ALA A 72 -8.19 15.53 -3.67
C ALA A 72 -6.79 14.93 -3.49
N THR A 73 -5.94 15.67 -2.79
CA THR A 73 -4.65 15.22 -2.30
C THR A 73 -4.74 14.97 -0.81
N LEU A 74 -3.88 14.09 -0.29
CA LEU A 74 -3.84 13.82 1.15
C LEU A 74 -3.12 14.97 1.87
N SER A 75 -3.71 15.45 2.97
CA SER A 75 -2.98 16.22 3.96
C SER A 75 -1.95 15.32 4.66
N THR A 76 -0.98 15.90 5.36
CA THR A 76 0.01 15.12 6.12
C THR A 76 -0.65 14.16 7.11
N ALA A 77 -1.73 14.59 7.78
CA ALA A 77 -2.46 13.74 8.74
C ALA A 77 -3.29 12.63 8.08
N GLU A 78 -3.72 12.80 6.84
CA GLU A 78 -4.39 11.74 6.07
C GLU A 78 -3.38 10.76 5.48
N ASP A 79 -2.22 11.24 5.07
CA ASP A 79 -1.13 10.43 4.51
C ASP A 79 -0.43 9.58 5.59
N TRP A 80 -0.24 10.17 6.76
CA TRP A 80 0.33 9.52 7.96
C TRP A 80 -0.65 9.62 9.13
N PRO A 81 -1.71 8.80 9.14
CA PRO A 81 -2.70 8.85 10.22
C PRO A 81 -2.08 8.48 11.58
N PRO A 82 -2.60 9.06 12.67
CA PRO A 82 -2.11 8.72 14.01
C PRO A 82 -2.36 7.24 14.33
N VAL A 83 -1.39 6.61 14.97
CA VAL A 83 -1.52 5.22 15.46
C VAL A 83 -2.53 5.21 16.62
N PRO A 84 -3.55 4.33 16.59
CA PRO A 84 -4.48 4.19 17.70
C PRO A 84 -3.80 3.55 18.92
N PRO A 85 -4.47 3.50 20.09
CA PRO A 85 -3.94 2.77 21.25
C PRO A 85 -3.54 1.34 20.86
N ALA A 86 -2.28 0.98 21.16
CA ALA A 86 -1.67 -0.25 20.66
C ALA A 86 -2.14 -1.46 21.47
N THR A 87 -3.01 -2.24 20.87
CA THR A 87 -3.43 -3.56 21.33
C THR A 87 -3.30 -4.56 20.18
N GLU A 88 -3.20 -5.85 20.47
CA GLU A 88 -3.18 -6.87 19.40
C GLU A 88 -4.43 -6.77 18.52
N ALA A 89 -5.61 -6.52 19.11
CA ALA A 89 -6.85 -6.36 18.36
C ALA A 89 -6.81 -5.16 17.40
N SER A 90 -6.28 -4.01 17.82
CA SER A 90 -6.16 -2.83 16.96
C SER A 90 -5.09 -3.00 15.88
N TRP A 91 -4.02 -3.75 16.18
CA TRP A 91 -3.02 -4.11 15.18
C TRP A 91 -3.56 -5.06 14.11
N GLU A 92 -4.24 -6.13 14.54
CA GLU A 92 -4.90 -7.07 13.62
C GLU A 92 -5.94 -6.37 12.73
N GLU A 93 -6.71 -5.42 13.29
CA GLU A 93 -7.65 -4.61 12.52
C GLU A 93 -6.94 -3.72 11.50
N ALA A 94 -5.81 -3.10 11.84
CA ALA A 94 -5.05 -2.27 10.90
C ALA A 94 -4.52 -3.11 9.73
N VAL A 95 -3.97 -4.29 9.98
CA VAL A 95 -3.50 -5.21 8.94
C VAL A 95 -4.68 -5.77 8.12
N GLY A 96 -5.79 -6.09 8.78
CA GLY A 96 -7.02 -6.53 8.12
C GLY A 96 -7.61 -5.44 7.18
N ALA A 97 -7.62 -4.20 7.62
CA ALA A 97 -8.05 -3.05 6.80
C ALA A 97 -7.12 -2.85 5.59
N LEU A 98 -5.81 -2.98 5.78
CA LEU A 98 -4.83 -2.93 4.70
C LEU A 98 -5.12 -3.99 3.64
N ARG A 99 -5.37 -5.24 4.05
CA ARG A 99 -5.72 -6.35 3.14
C ARG A 99 -7.00 -6.06 2.35
N ARG A 100 -8.04 -5.57 3.03
CA ARG A 100 -9.34 -5.27 2.39
C ARG A 100 -9.21 -4.18 1.34
N VAL A 101 -8.55 -3.06 1.67
CA VAL A 101 -8.41 -1.94 0.73
C VAL A 101 -7.48 -2.30 -0.45
N ASN A 102 -6.45 -3.12 -0.25
CA ASN A 102 -5.63 -3.63 -1.34
C ASN A 102 -6.46 -4.51 -2.29
N ALA A 103 -7.29 -5.42 -1.76
CA ALA A 103 -8.17 -6.25 -2.56
C ALA A 103 -9.16 -5.41 -3.38
N GLU A 104 -9.79 -4.39 -2.76
CA GLU A 104 -10.68 -3.46 -3.46
C GLU A 104 -9.97 -2.73 -4.60
N LEU A 105 -8.75 -2.25 -4.36
CA LEU A 105 -7.94 -1.59 -5.38
C LEU A 105 -7.62 -2.51 -6.56
N ARG A 106 -7.21 -3.75 -6.28
CA ARG A 106 -6.89 -4.74 -7.33
C ARG A 106 -8.11 -5.12 -8.16
N ASP A 107 -9.28 -5.23 -7.52
CA ASP A 107 -10.55 -5.43 -8.22
C ASP A 107 -10.88 -4.24 -9.14
N ALA A 108 -10.68 -3.02 -8.65
CA ALA A 108 -10.88 -1.81 -9.44
C ALA A 108 -9.91 -1.73 -10.64
N VAL A 109 -8.65 -2.14 -10.46
CA VAL A 109 -7.67 -2.21 -11.56
C VAL A 109 -8.08 -3.24 -12.60
N ARG A 110 -8.54 -4.44 -12.20
CA ARG A 110 -9.05 -5.45 -13.13
C ARG A 110 -10.24 -4.98 -13.94
N ALA A 111 -11.12 -4.21 -13.31
CA ALA A 111 -12.33 -3.66 -13.95
C ALA A 111 -12.09 -2.37 -14.75
N PHE A 112 -10.88 -1.82 -14.73
CA PHE A 112 -10.57 -0.55 -15.38
C PHE A 112 -10.63 -0.71 -16.92
N PRO A 113 -11.14 0.29 -17.66
CA PRO A 113 -11.16 0.24 -19.12
C PRO A 113 -9.73 0.28 -19.69
N ALA A 114 -9.27 -0.81 -20.31
CA ALA A 114 -7.88 -0.94 -20.80
C ALA A 114 -7.48 0.19 -21.78
N GLY A 115 -8.42 0.65 -22.61
CA GLY A 115 -8.18 1.76 -23.55
C GLY A 115 -7.91 3.12 -22.90
N ARG A 116 -8.10 3.22 -21.58
CA ARG A 116 -7.89 4.46 -20.83
C ARG A 116 -6.63 4.44 -19.95
N LEU A 117 -5.78 3.42 -20.08
CA LEU A 117 -4.56 3.32 -19.27
C LEU A 117 -3.61 4.52 -19.44
N ASP A 118 -3.56 5.12 -20.63
CA ASP A 118 -2.74 6.29 -20.91
C ASP A 118 -3.42 7.62 -20.59
N GLU A 119 -4.65 7.59 -20.09
CA GLU A 119 -5.38 8.78 -19.67
C GLU A 119 -5.12 9.09 -18.19
N PRO A 120 -5.06 10.38 -17.79
CA PRO A 120 -5.07 10.76 -16.39
C PRO A 120 -6.35 10.29 -15.68
N LEU A 121 -6.23 9.81 -14.44
CA LEU A 121 -7.40 9.47 -13.61
C LEU A 121 -8.18 10.72 -13.21
N VAL A 122 -7.45 11.81 -12.96
CA VAL A 122 -7.98 13.12 -12.56
C VAL A 122 -7.15 14.21 -13.25
N PRO A 123 -7.71 15.43 -13.44
CA PRO A 123 -6.98 16.50 -14.11
C PRO A 123 -5.71 16.95 -13.37
N ASP A 124 -5.71 16.88 -12.04
CA ASP A 124 -4.61 17.28 -11.17
C ASP A 124 -4.52 16.34 -9.95
N PRO A 125 -3.39 15.63 -9.73
CA PRO A 125 -2.21 15.55 -10.62
C PRO A 125 -2.49 14.72 -11.89
N PRO A 126 -1.92 15.10 -13.04
CA PRO A 126 -2.25 14.49 -14.34
C PRO A 126 -1.47 13.19 -14.60
N TYR A 127 -1.32 12.33 -13.58
CA TYR A 127 -0.71 11.03 -13.76
C TYR A 127 -1.67 10.07 -14.48
N THR A 128 -1.16 9.35 -15.48
CA THR A 128 -1.96 8.34 -16.17
C THR A 128 -2.37 7.21 -15.22
N ALA A 129 -3.44 6.51 -15.57
CA ALA A 129 -3.87 5.33 -14.82
C ALA A 129 -2.74 4.30 -14.72
N TYR A 130 -2.04 4.04 -15.83
CA TYR A 130 -0.88 3.15 -15.87
C TYR A 130 0.19 3.58 -14.85
N THR A 131 0.59 4.86 -14.89
CA THR A 131 1.61 5.39 -13.96
C THR A 131 1.21 5.22 -12.51
N GLN A 132 -0.06 5.46 -12.17
CA GLN A 132 -0.53 5.32 -10.79
C GLN A 132 -0.58 3.85 -10.35
N PHE A 133 -1.03 2.93 -11.21
CA PHE A 133 -1.07 1.50 -10.87
C PHE A 133 0.33 0.90 -10.70
N ILE A 134 1.24 1.20 -11.59
CA ILE A 134 2.66 0.80 -11.44
C ILE A 134 3.30 1.48 -10.23
N GLY A 135 2.97 2.75 -10.01
CA GLY A 135 3.44 3.52 -8.85
C GLY A 135 3.07 2.88 -7.52
N ILE A 136 1.88 2.27 -7.40
CA ILE A 136 1.50 1.51 -6.20
C ILE A 136 2.43 0.30 -6.00
N THR A 137 2.72 -0.46 -7.04
CA THR A 137 3.64 -1.59 -6.95
C THR A 137 5.02 -1.14 -6.45
N GLN A 138 5.54 -0.05 -6.98
CA GLN A 138 6.83 0.53 -6.57
C GLN A 138 6.79 1.01 -5.11
N HIS A 139 5.71 1.66 -4.72
CA HIS A 139 5.47 2.16 -3.36
C HIS A 139 5.41 1.02 -2.34
N ASP A 140 4.71 -0.06 -2.66
CA ASP A 140 4.64 -1.26 -1.83
C ASP A 140 6.02 -1.87 -1.60
N LEU A 141 6.83 -1.99 -2.66
CA LEU A 141 8.18 -2.56 -2.57
C LEU A 141 9.13 -1.67 -1.77
N TYR A 142 9.03 -0.35 -1.95
CA TYR A 142 9.78 0.62 -1.15
C TYR A 142 9.49 0.47 0.35
N HIS A 143 8.21 0.39 0.71
CA HIS A 143 7.80 0.22 2.10
C HIS A 143 8.03 -1.19 2.66
N ALA A 144 7.93 -2.24 1.84
CA ALA A 144 8.33 -3.59 2.24
C ALA A 144 9.81 -3.64 2.66
N GLY A 145 10.68 -2.94 1.94
CA GLY A 145 12.09 -2.78 2.31
C GLY A 145 12.26 -2.07 3.65
N GLN A 146 11.50 -1.00 3.90
CA GLN A 146 11.52 -0.29 5.18
C GLN A 146 11.04 -1.16 6.35
N ILE A 147 9.92 -1.88 6.17
CA ILE A 147 9.41 -2.82 7.18
C ILE A 147 10.45 -3.90 7.48
N SER A 148 11.09 -4.45 6.45
CA SER A 148 12.14 -5.46 6.63
C SER A 148 13.31 -4.94 7.46
N LEU A 149 13.73 -3.68 7.24
CA LEU A 149 14.79 -3.04 8.00
C LEU A 149 14.37 -2.78 9.45
N LEU A 150 13.17 -2.23 9.65
CA LEU A 150 12.59 -2.01 10.99
C LEU A 150 12.48 -3.32 11.78
N LYS A 151 11.99 -4.38 11.14
CA LYS A 151 11.86 -5.71 11.76
C LYS A 151 13.20 -6.26 12.25
N ARG A 152 14.27 -6.08 11.47
CA ARG A 152 15.64 -6.47 11.89
C ARG A 152 16.13 -5.64 13.06
N ALA A 153 15.81 -4.35 13.09
CA ALA A 153 16.21 -3.45 14.19
C ALA A 153 15.45 -3.73 15.49
N LEU A 154 14.28 -4.38 15.42
CA LEU A 154 13.51 -4.81 16.59
C LEU A 154 14.10 -6.07 17.27
N GLY A 155 14.93 -6.81 16.60
CA GLY A 155 15.56 -8.03 17.12
C GLY A 155 14.83 -9.30 16.78
#